data_7cee932370c2c339e818d8e1c4f26d9a
#
_entry.id   7cee932370c2c339e818d8e1c4f26d9a
#
_cell.length_a   1.000
_cell.length_b   1.000
_cell.length_c   1.000
_cell.angle_alpha   90.00
_cell.angle_beta   90.00
_cell.angle_gamma   90.00
#
_symmetry.space_group_name_H-M   'P 1'
#
loop_
_entity.id
_entity.type
_entity.pdbx_description
1 polymer ?
#
loop_
_entity_poly.entity_id
_entity_poly.type
_entity_poly.pdbx_seq_one_letter_code
_entity_poly.pdbx_strand_id
1 'polypeptide(L)'
;QASRDRVIEAGSRPEYQVFIASQALDLPPGEPIPVEIAAVNKHAKTSRQAAGRRFGTLVHNVMRDVPLDADRTGIERLVDWNTRLLGSNAEERRAALAAVEGALSHPLLARARTAARCHREYPLVTRLGDGRIHEGVIDLAFVENNEWVIVDFKTDADASDRRAQYERQLQWYGFALMQLTKMPARAFLLEI
;
A
#
# COMPACT_ATOMS: atom_id res chain seq x y z
N GLN A 1 3.53 -47.50 13.03
CA GLN A 1 2.63 -46.82 12.12
C GLN A 1 1.88 -45.68 12.84
N ALA A 2 1.16 -45.96 13.96
CA ALA A 2 0.44 -44.96 14.74
C ALA A 2 1.29 -43.80 15.30
N SER A 3 2.58 -44.03 15.59
CA SER A 3 3.50 -42.95 16.03
C SER A 3 3.89 -42.02 14.88
N ARG A 4 4.11 -42.58 13.69
CA ARG A 4 4.42 -41.83 12.47
C ARG A 4 3.22 -40.96 12.04
N ASP A 5 2.02 -41.54 12.10
CA ASP A 5 0.79 -40.83 11.70
C ASP A 5 0.51 -39.66 12.63
N ARG A 6 0.74 -39.76 13.95
CA ARG A 6 0.64 -38.67 14.92
C ARG A 6 1.66 -37.53 14.65
N VAL A 7 2.89 -37.88 14.28
CA VAL A 7 3.94 -36.90 13.98
C VAL A 7 3.60 -36.15 12.69
N ILE A 8 3.09 -36.86 11.66
CA ILE A 8 2.63 -36.24 10.42
C ILE A 8 1.42 -35.32 10.68
N GLU A 9 0.45 -35.78 11.48
CA GLU A 9 -0.72 -34.99 11.83
C GLU A 9 -0.35 -33.74 12.65
N ALA A 10 0.55 -33.85 13.62
CA ALA A 10 1.05 -32.73 14.39
C ALA A 10 1.85 -31.76 13.52
N GLY A 11 2.67 -32.23 12.59
CA GLY A 11 3.45 -31.42 11.68
C GLY A 11 2.63 -30.80 10.52
N SER A 12 1.45 -31.34 10.23
CA SER A 12 0.55 -30.80 9.22
C SER A 12 -0.31 -29.63 9.71
N ARG A 13 -0.37 -29.40 11.03
CA ARG A 13 -1.09 -28.25 11.60
C ARG A 13 -0.15 -27.06 11.64
N PRO A 14 -0.46 -25.94 10.94
CA PRO A 14 0.37 -24.76 11.05
C PRO A 14 0.38 -24.26 12.50
N GLU A 15 1.56 -24.04 13.04
CA GLU A 15 1.76 -23.53 14.41
C GLU A 15 1.17 -22.10 14.55
N TYR A 16 1.13 -21.38 13.44
CA TYR A 16 0.62 -20.00 13.38
C TYR A 16 -0.37 -19.84 12.23
N GLN A 17 -1.40 -19.04 12.46
CA GLN A 17 -2.28 -18.55 11.39
C GLN A 17 -1.76 -17.19 10.93
N VAL A 18 -1.40 -17.12 9.66
CA VAL A 18 -0.98 -15.85 9.02
C VAL A 18 -2.16 -15.28 8.26
N PHE A 19 -2.42 -13.99 8.41
CA PHE A 19 -3.37 -13.27 7.59
C PHE A 19 -2.78 -11.96 7.06
N ILE A 20 -3.24 -11.56 5.89
CA ILE A 20 -2.76 -10.38 5.18
C ILE A 20 -3.71 -9.22 5.44
N ALA A 21 -3.18 -8.02 5.71
CA ALA A 21 -3.98 -6.82 6.00
C ALA A 21 -5.07 -6.54 4.94
N SER A 22 -4.76 -6.72 3.66
CA SER A 22 -5.71 -6.50 2.55
C SER A 22 -6.86 -7.51 2.50
N GLN A 23 -6.77 -8.62 3.23
CA GLN A 23 -7.78 -9.68 3.32
C GLN A 23 -8.51 -9.68 4.68
N ALA A 24 -8.16 -8.75 5.56
CA ALA A 24 -8.78 -8.66 6.88
C ALA A 24 -10.28 -8.34 6.77
N LEU A 25 -11.10 -9.15 7.43
CA LEU A 25 -12.55 -8.93 7.52
C LEU A 25 -12.92 -8.04 8.69
N ASP A 26 -12.13 -8.10 9.77
CA ASP A 26 -12.36 -7.39 11.02
C ASP A 26 -11.38 -6.22 11.20
N LEU A 27 -11.74 -5.29 12.06
CA LEU A 27 -10.84 -4.23 12.51
C LEU A 27 -9.83 -4.77 13.52
N PRO A 28 -8.63 -4.15 13.64
CA PRO A 28 -7.70 -4.45 14.71
C PRO A 28 -8.30 -4.09 16.09
N PRO A 29 -7.79 -4.68 17.17
CA PRO A 29 -8.19 -4.30 18.52
C PRO A 29 -7.68 -2.89 18.88
N GLY A 30 -8.46 -2.16 19.70
CA GLY A 30 -8.11 -0.82 20.17
C GLY A 30 -8.83 0.30 19.44
N GLU A 31 -8.38 1.53 19.67
CA GLU A 31 -8.96 2.70 19.03
C GLU A 31 -8.50 2.79 17.55
N PRO A 32 -9.43 3.11 16.64
CA PRO A 32 -9.08 3.27 15.23
C PRO A 32 -8.19 4.50 15.04
N ILE A 33 -7.26 4.39 14.08
CA ILE A 33 -6.45 5.54 13.66
C ILE A 33 -7.26 6.46 12.72
N PRO A 34 -6.92 7.75 12.65
CA PRO A 34 -7.48 8.63 11.63
C PRO A 34 -7.11 8.14 10.22
N VAL A 35 -8.12 7.99 9.35
CA VAL A 35 -7.96 7.67 7.94
C VAL A 35 -8.61 8.75 7.09
N GLU A 36 -7.82 9.37 6.22
CA GLU A 36 -8.28 10.40 5.30
C GLU A 36 -8.19 9.91 3.85
N ILE A 37 -9.10 10.39 3.01
CA ILE A 37 -9.06 10.11 1.59
C ILE A 37 -8.60 11.37 0.87
N ALA A 38 -7.53 11.24 0.12
CA ALA A 38 -6.98 12.28 -0.72
C ALA A 38 -7.00 11.85 -2.19
N ALA A 39 -7.14 12.78 -3.11
CA ALA A 39 -7.11 12.50 -4.53
C ALA A 39 -6.16 13.47 -5.25
N VAL A 40 -5.38 12.93 -6.17
CA VAL A 40 -4.41 13.70 -6.96
C VAL A 40 -5.11 14.69 -7.87
N ASN A 41 -6.21 14.31 -8.50
CA ASN A 41 -6.99 15.17 -9.37
C ASN A 41 -8.48 14.84 -9.28
N LYS A 42 -9.27 15.75 -8.73
CA LYS A 42 -10.75 15.62 -8.73
C LYS A 42 -11.38 15.64 -10.14
N HIS A 43 -10.62 15.94 -11.19
CA HIS A 43 -11.12 16.17 -12.55
C HIS A 43 -10.53 15.24 -13.62
N ALA A 44 -9.45 14.53 -13.34
CA ALA A 44 -8.95 13.54 -14.27
C ALA A 44 -9.74 12.23 -14.08
N LYS A 45 -10.86 12.10 -14.77
CA LYS A 45 -11.44 10.76 -15.00
C LYS A 45 -10.40 10.00 -15.79
N THR A 46 -9.65 9.11 -15.11
CA THR A 46 -8.83 8.11 -15.78
C THR A 46 -9.71 7.45 -16.83
N SER A 47 -9.27 7.42 -18.08
CA SER A 47 -10.10 6.85 -19.13
C SER A 47 -10.44 5.42 -18.71
N ARG A 48 -11.69 4.97 -18.93
CA ARG A 48 -12.11 3.58 -18.60
C ARG A 48 -11.20 2.52 -19.23
N GLN A 49 -10.37 2.90 -20.19
CA GLN A 49 -9.44 2.03 -20.91
C GLN A 49 -8.11 1.82 -20.14
N ALA A 50 -7.71 2.77 -19.28
CA ALA A 50 -6.54 2.65 -18.41
C ALA A 50 -6.98 2.29 -16.99
N ALA A 51 -7.73 1.19 -16.84
CA ALA A 51 -8.22 0.72 -15.55
C ALA A 51 -7.91 -0.79 -15.40
N GLY A 52 -8.01 -1.28 -14.16
CA GLY A 52 -7.88 -2.70 -13.85
C GLY A 52 -6.51 -3.09 -13.32
N ARG A 53 -6.37 -4.38 -13.02
CA ARG A 53 -5.25 -4.93 -12.26
C ARG A 53 -3.87 -4.63 -12.88
N ARG A 54 -3.73 -4.73 -14.21
CA ARG A 54 -2.45 -4.48 -14.89
C ARG A 54 -2.02 -3.03 -14.77
N PHE A 55 -2.95 -2.10 -14.97
CA PHE A 55 -2.69 -0.67 -14.79
C PHE A 55 -2.29 -0.34 -13.36
N GLY A 56 -3.03 -0.86 -12.36
CA GLY A 56 -2.66 -0.72 -10.95
C GLY A 56 -1.24 -1.22 -10.68
N THR A 57 -0.90 -2.42 -11.16
CA THR A 57 0.46 -2.98 -11.02
C THR A 57 1.51 -2.10 -11.67
N LEU A 58 1.23 -1.53 -12.85
CA LEU A 58 2.15 -0.61 -13.54
C LEU A 58 2.44 0.62 -12.68
N VAL A 59 1.41 1.27 -12.18
CA VAL A 59 1.55 2.48 -11.34
C VAL A 59 2.29 2.16 -10.03
N HIS A 60 1.89 1.10 -9.32
CA HIS A 60 2.54 0.69 -8.07
C HIS A 60 4.03 0.36 -8.27
N ASN A 61 4.39 -0.38 -9.32
CA ASN A 61 5.79 -0.69 -9.62
C ASN A 61 6.61 0.60 -9.84
N VAL A 62 6.06 1.56 -10.58
CA VAL A 62 6.75 2.84 -10.79
C VAL A 62 6.84 3.62 -9.48
N MET A 63 5.76 3.73 -8.72
CA MET A 63 5.75 4.43 -7.42
C MET A 63 6.71 3.81 -6.41
N ARG A 64 6.91 2.49 -6.45
CA ARG A 64 7.90 1.80 -5.62
C ARG A 64 9.32 2.28 -5.91
N ASP A 65 9.68 2.44 -7.18
CA ASP A 65 11.07 2.60 -7.61
C ASP A 65 11.45 4.06 -7.94
N VAL A 66 10.48 4.92 -8.25
CA VAL A 66 10.75 6.32 -8.64
C VAL A 66 11.25 7.15 -7.47
N PRO A 67 12.37 7.88 -7.57
CA PRO A 67 12.75 8.86 -6.55
C PRO A 67 11.63 9.88 -6.31
N LEU A 68 11.39 10.23 -5.04
CA LEU A 68 10.30 11.18 -4.71
C LEU A 68 10.54 12.59 -5.31
N ASP A 69 11.78 12.92 -5.67
CA ASP A 69 12.22 14.15 -6.29
C ASP A 69 12.56 13.98 -7.79
N ALA A 70 12.15 12.86 -8.40
CA ALA A 70 12.43 12.58 -9.80
C ALA A 70 11.88 13.67 -10.72
N ASP A 71 12.68 14.03 -11.70
CA ASP A 71 12.25 14.83 -12.83
C ASP A 71 11.38 14.02 -13.81
N ARG A 72 10.72 14.70 -14.72
CA ARG A 72 9.88 14.07 -15.75
C ARG A 72 10.63 12.98 -16.53
N THR A 73 11.89 13.21 -16.88
CA THR A 73 12.71 12.26 -17.64
C THR A 73 12.95 10.98 -16.85
N GLY A 74 13.18 11.07 -15.55
CA GLY A 74 13.32 9.94 -14.65
C GLY A 74 12.03 9.12 -14.55
N ILE A 75 10.88 9.81 -14.42
CA ILE A 75 9.56 9.17 -14.38
C ILE A 75 9.29 8.45 -15.71
N GLU A 76 9.48 9.09 -16.85
CA GLU A 76 9.25 8.52 -18.18
C GLU A 76 10.06 7.24 -18.38
N ARG A 77 11.34 7.22 -18.00
CA ARG A 77 12.20 6.04 -18.10
C ARG A 77 11.65 4.84 -17.31
N LEU A 78 11.20 5.07 -16.08
CA LEU A 78 10.64 4.01 -15.23
C LEU A 78 9.28 3.53 -15.74
N VAL A 79 8.42 4.44 -16.18
CA VAL A 79 7.14 4.09 -16.82
C VAL A 79 7.39 3.25 -18.08
N ASP A 80 8.33 3.65 -18.95
CA ASP A 80 8.67 2.91 -20.16
C ASP A 80 9.21 1.51 -19.88
N TRP A 81 10.05 1.40 -18.89
CA TRP A 81 10.59 0.11 -18.46
C TRP A 81 9.47 -0.84 -17.97
N ASN A 82 8.64 -0.36 -17.04
CA ASN A 82 7.56 -1.17 -16.50
C ASN A 82 6.46 -1.46 -17.52
N THR A 83 6.17 -0.53 -18.45
CA THR A 83 5.26 -0.74 -19.58
C THR A 83 5.69 -1.93 -20.44
N ARG A 84 6.98 -2.01 -20.79
CA ARG A 84 7.52 -3.15 -21.55
C ARG A 84 7.47 -4.44 -20.76
N LEU A 85 7.84 -4.40 -19.48
CA LEU A 85 7.84 -5.56 -18.58
C LEU A 85 6.46 -6.18 -18.43
N LEU A 86 5.42 -5.36 -18.33
CA LEU A 86 4.04 -5.80 -18.11
C LEU A 86 3.24 -6.00 -19.41
N GLY A 87 3.82 -5.68 -20.56
CA GLY A 87 3.11 -5.72 -21.85
C GLY A 87 1.94 -4.72 -21.90
N SER A 88 2.09 -3.57 -21.21
CA SER A 88 1.07 -2.52 -21.18
C SER A 88 1.01 -1.78 -22.52
N ASN A 89 -0.17 -1.26 -22.86
CA ASN A 89 -0.35 -0.52 -24.11
C ASN A 89 0.02 0.98 -23.98
N ALA A 90 0.00 1.70 -25.10
CA ALA A 90 0.37 3.12 -25.15
C ALA A 90 -0.57 4.02 -24.33
N GLU A 91 -1.82 3.63 -24.13
CA GLU A 91 -2.79 4.38 -23.33
C GLU A 91 -2.52 4.20 -21.84
N GLU A 92 -2.30 2.95 -21.39
CA GLU A 92 -1.90 2.65 -20.01
C GLU A 92 -0.59 3.35 -19.64
N ARG A 93 0.38 3.37 -20.59
CA ARG A 93 1.63 4.12 -20.43
C ARG A 93 1.38 5.62 -20.18
N ARG A 94 0.56 6.26 -21.01
CA ARG A 94 0.25 7.70 -20.86
C ARG A 94 -0.47 7.99 -19.55
N ALA A 95 -1.44 7.15 -19.20
CA ALA A 95 -2.19 7.28 -17.97
C ALA A 95 -1.29 7.07 -16.74
N ALA A 96 -0.39 6.07 -16.76
CA ALA A 96 0.55 5.83 -15.67
C ALA A 96 1.53 6.99 -15.48
N LEU A 97 2.03 7.57 -16.59
CA LEU A 97 2.88 8.77 -16.51
C LEU A 97 2.15 9.91 -15.80
N ALA A 98 0.92 10.21 -16.21
CA ALA A 98 0.13 11.27 -15.60
C ALA A 98 -0.22 10.99 -14.12
N ALA A 99 -0.54 9.74 -13.80
CA ALA A 99 -0.84 9.30 -12.43
C ALA A 99 0.37 9.48 -11.51
N VAL A 100 1.55 9.04 -11.94
CA VAL A 100 2.80 9.15 -11.17
C VAL A 100 3.23 10.61 -11.01
N GLU A 101 3.20 11.42 -12.09
CA GLU A 101 3.50 12.86 -12.01
C GLU A 101 2.56 13.56 -11.03
N GLY A 102 1.27 13.26 -11.12
CA GLY A 102 0.27 13.80 -10.20
C GLY A 102 0.52 13.39 -8.75
N ALA A 103 0.81 12.12 -8.51
CA ALA A 103 1.13 11.61 -7.17
C ALA A 103 2.38 12.31 -6.60
N LEU A 104 3.47 12.37 -7.35
CA LEU A 104 4.71 13.03 -6.90
C LEU A 104 4.54 14.52 -6.63
N SER A 105 3.58 15.19 -7.31
CA SER A 105 3.25 16.59 -7.08
C SER A 105 2.30 16.81 -5.90
N HIS A 106 1.72 15.76 -5.35
CA HIS A 106 0.76 15.87 -4.25
C HIS A 106 1.44 16.33 -2.94
N PRO A 107 0.79 17.17 -2.11
CA PRO A 107 1.35 17.66 -0.85
C PRO A 107 1.80 16.53 0.12
N LEU A 108 1.14 15.39 0.16
CA LEU A 108 1.56 14.22 0.97
C LEU A 108 2.98 13.76 0.59
N LEU A 109 3.28 13.68 -0.71
CA LEU A 109 4.59 13.24 -1.18
C LEU A 109 5.65 14.33 -1.03
N ALA A 110 5.27 15.59 -1.08
CA ALA A 110 6.16 16.68 -0.71
C ALA A 110 6.58 16.62 0.75
N ARG A 111 5.67 16.27 1.66
CA ARG A 111 5.96 16.04 3.09
C ARG A 111 6.85 14.80 3.28
N ALA A 112 6.54 13.69 2.61
CA ALA A 112 7.35 12.47 2.66
C ALA A 112 8.80 12.71 2.21
N ARG A 113 8.99 13.54 1.18
CA ARG A 113 10.32 13.92 0.63
C ARG A 113 11.22 14.60 1.65
N THR A 114 10.65 15.39 2.56
CA THR A 114 11.40 16.13 3.59
C THR A 114 11.48 15.40 4.93
N ALA A 115 10.79 14.27 5.07
CA ALA A 115 10.76 13.50 6.30
C ALA A 115 12.11 12.84 6.60
N ALA A 116 12.58 12.91 7.86
CA ALA A 116 13.82 12.27 8.29
C ALA A 116 13.78 10.73 8.21
N ARG A 117 12.60 10.15 8.31
CA ARG A 117 12.34 8.71 8.10
C ARG A 117 11.23 8.56 7.08
N CYS A 118 11.56 7.93 5.95
CA CYS A 118 10.62 7.66 4.88
C CYS A 118 10.94 6.29 4.27
N HIS A 119 9.95 5.42 4.20
CA HIS A 119 10.07 4.05 3.71
C HIS A 119 9.03 3.80 2.64
N ARG A 120 9.42 3.09 1.58
CA ARG A 120 8.52 2.57 0.56
C ARG A 120 8.51 1.07 0.60
N GLU A 121 7.39 0.45 0.22
CA GLU A 121 7.19 -0.99 0.31
C GLU A 121 7.64 -1.51 1.70
N TYR A 122 7.15 -0.86 2.75
CA TYR A 122 7.60 -1.13 4.11
C TYR A 122 6.94 -2.39 4.65
N PRO A 123 7.68 -3.50 4.79
CA PRO A 123 7.09 -4.75 5.26
C PRO A 123 6.78 -4.68 6.75
N LEU A 124 5.60 -5.19 7.11
CA LEU A 124 5.16 -5.32 8.48
C LEU A 124 4.84 -6.77 8.80
N VAL A 125 5.36 -7.23 9.93
CA VAL A 125 4.96 -8.51 10.53
C VAL A 125 4.76 -8.27 12.02
N THR A 126 3.58 -8.57 12.52
CA THR A 126 3.29 -8.45 13.95
C THR A 126 2.52 -9.67 14.46
N ARG A 127 2.85 -10.11 15.68
CA ARG A 127 2.13 -11.19 16.35
C ARG A 127 1.04 -10.57 17.23
N LEU A 128 -0.17 -11.07 17.08
CA LEU A 128 -1.32 -10.66 17.87
C LEU A 128 -1.37 -11.40 19.22
N GLY A 129 -2.13 -10.86 20.16
CA GLY A 129 -2.30 -11.46 21.50
C GLY A 129 -2.93 -12.87 21.47
N ASP A 130 -3.68 -13.21 20.43
CA ASP A 130 -4.28 -14.52 20.19
C ASP A 130 -3.33 -15.52 19.48
N GLY A 131 -2.09 -15.12 19.21
CA GLY A 131 -1.06 -15.93 18.56
C GLY A 131 -1.06 -15.88 17.03
N ARG A 132 -2.04 -15.26 16.38
CA ARG A 132 -2.03 -15.04 14.93
C ARG A 132 -0.90 -14.09 14.53
N ILE A 133 -0.42 -14.27 13.31
CA ILE A 133 0.56 -13.38 12.68
C ILE A 133 -0.18 -12.53 11.65
N HIS A 134 -0.03 -11.23 11.78
CA HIS A 134 -0.49 -10.27 10.78
C HIS A 134 0.71 -9.82 9.95
N GLU A 135 0.57 -9.85 8.63
CA GLU A 135 1.58 -9.36 7.70
C GLU A 135 0.98 -8.41 6.67
N GLY A 136 1.82 -7.54 6.14
CA GLY A 136 1.46 -6.61 5.09
C GLY A 136 2.65 -5.79 4.61
N VAL A 137 2.43 -5.04 3.54
CA VAL A 137 3.41 -4.12 3.00
C VAL A 137 2.72 -2.77 2.82
N ILE A 138 3.30 -1.72 3.41
CA ILE A 138 2.81 -0.35 3.27
C ILE A 138 3.50 0.28 2.06
N ASP A 139 2.73 0.83 1.12
CA ASP A 139 3.27 1.47 -0.09
C ASP A 139 4.25 2.60 0.25
N LEU A 140 3.85 3.49 1.18
CA LEU A 140 4.67 4.59 1.68
C LEU A 140 4.39 4.86 3.15
N ALA A 141 5.43 4.91 3.98
CA ALA A 141 5.34 5.32 5.38
C ALA A 141 6.43 6.31 5.72
N PHE A 142 6.10 7.42 6.38
CA PHE A 142 7.07 8.40 6.83
C PHE A 142 6.72 8.95 8.22
N VAL A 143 7.71 9.55 8.88
CA VAL A 143 7.52 10.15 10.21
C VAL A 143 7.48 11.66 10.10
N GLU A 144 6.43 12.26 10.63
CA GLU A 144 6.24 13.70 10.74
C GLU A 144 5.66 14.03 12.11
N ASN A 145 6.21 15.05 12.77
CA ASN A 145 5.75 15.47 14.11
C ASN A 145 5.66 14.33 15.15
N ASN A 146 6.59 13.40 15.12
CA ASN A 146 6.63 12.20 15.96
C ASN A 146 5.42 11.26 15.79
N GLU A 147 4.81 11.27 14.62
CA GLU A 147 3.67 10.44 14.22
C GLU A 147 4.01 9.73 12.90
N TRP A 148 3.58 8.47 12.74
CA TRP A 148 3.62 7.78 11.47
C TRP A 148 2.51 8.28 10.54
N VAL A 149 2.90 8.61 9.33
CA VAL A 149 1.98 8.90 8.23
C VAL A 149 2.08 7.75 7.23
N ILE A 150 0.97 7.03 7.05
CA ILE A 150 0.83 5.91 6.13
C ILE A 150 0.12 6.42 4.89
N VAL A 151 0.62 6.06 3.70
CA VAL A 151 -0.05 6.35 2.43
C VAL A 151 -0.16 5.06 1.64
N ASP A 152 -1.37 4.76 1.21
CA ASP A 152 -1.70 3.62 0.35
C ASP A 152 -2.24 4.18 -0.97
N PHE A 153 -1.64 3.77 -2.10
CA PHE A 153 -1.99 4.26 -3.42
C PHE A 153 -3.10 3.41 -4.03
N LYS A 154 -4.12 4.06 -4.60
CA LYS A 154 -5.19 3.37 -5.33
C LYS A 154 -5.43 4.01 -6.68
N THR A 155 -5.48 3.15 -7.70
CA THR A 155 -5.72 3.53 -9.11
C THR A 155 -7.11 3.14 -9.60
N ASP A 156 -7.98 2.66 -8.69
CA ASP A 156 -9.28 2.13 -9.04
C ASP A 156 -10.30 3.24 -9.29
N ALA A 157 -10.91 3.23 -10.47
CA ALA A 157 -12.03 4.13 -10.79
C ALA A 157 -13.28 3.89 -9.91
N ASP A 158 -13.41 2.68 -9.34
CA ASP A 158 -14.53 2.26 -8.50
C ASP A 158 -14.08 2.00 -7.06
N ALA A 159 -13.22 2.87 -6.51
CA ALA A 159 -12.75 2.77 -5.14
C ALA A 159 -13.89 2.81 -4.10
N SER A 160 -15.07 3.36 -4.45
CA SER A 160 -16.24 3.43 -3.57
C SER A 160 -16.66 2.08 -3.03
N ASP A 161 -16.74 1.04 -3.87
CA ASP A 161 -17.23 -0.28 -3.49
C ASP A 161 -16.25 -1.05 -2.60
N ARG A 162 -14.95 -0.70 -2.68
CA ARG A 162 -13.89 -1.34 -1.89
C ARG A 162 -13.35 -0.44 -0.77
N ARG A 163 -13.90 0.75 -0.61
CA ARG A 163 -13.44 1.74 0.39
C ARG A 163 -13.34 1.15 1.78
N ALA A 164 -14.39 0.49 2.26
CA ALA A 164 -14.38 -0.13 3.60
C ALA A 164 -13.29 -1.21 3.76
N GLN A 165 -12.92 -1.90 2.69
CA GLN A 165 -11.80 -2.86 2.69
C GLN A 165 -10.46 -2.12 2.80
N TYR A 166 -10.27 -1.04 2.05
CA TYR A 166 -9.03 -0.24 2.10
C TYR A 166 -8.86 0.46 3.43
N GLU A 167 -9.94 1.01 4.01
CA GLU A 167 -9.91 1.59 5.35
C GLU A 167 -9.51 0.54 6.40
N ARG A 168 -10.07 -0.68 6.35
CA ARG A 168 -9.65 -1.77 7.26
C ARG A 168 -8.18 -2.13 7.07
N GLN A 169 -7.68 -2.21 5.86
CA GLN A 169 -6.27 -2.45 5.57
C GLN A 169 -5.38 -1.39 6.24
N LEU A 170 -5.73 -0.11 6.09
CA LEU A 170 -5.01 1.00 6.71
C LEU A 170 -5.07 0.96 8.24
N GLN A 171 -6.22 0.57 8.82
CA GLN A 171 -6.35 0.37 10.27
C GLN A 171 -5.36 -0.69 10.77
N TRP A 172 -5.21 -1.80 10.05
CA TRP A 172 -4.26 -2.85 10.39
C TRP A 172 -2.81 -2.39 10.26
N TYR A 173 -2.48 -1.61 9.26
CA TYR A 173 -1.13 -1.03 9.11
C TYR A 173 -0.81 -0.08 10.26
N GLY A 174 -1.73 0.81 10.60
CA GLY A 174 -1.56 1.72 11.73
C GLY A 174 -1.40 0.98 13.05
N PHE A 175 -2.27 0.01 13.32
CA PHE A 175 -2.16 -0.85 14.51
C PHE A 175 -0.77 -1.51 14.61
N ALA A 176 -0.30 -2.14 13.54
CA ALA A 176 1.00 -2.81 13.53
C ALA A 176 2.16 -1.84 13.79
N LEU A 177 2.18 -0.67 13.14
CA LEU A 177 3.20 0.36 13.38
C LEU A 177 3.19 0.88 14.82
N MET A 178 2.01 1.16 15.36
CA MET A 178 1.85 1.61 16.75
C MET A 178 2.33 0.55 17.74
N GLN A 179 2.03 -0.73 17.50
CA GLN A 179 2.52 -1.82 18.34
C GLN A 179 4.04 -1.94 18.33
N LEU A 180 4.66 -1.82 17.15
CA LEU A 180 6.10 -1.98 16.96
C LEU A 180 6.90 -0.77 17.44
N THR A 181 6.39 0.43 17.23
CA THR A 181 7.17 1.67 17.42
C THR A 181 6.76 2.50 18.63
N LYS A 182 5.58 2.23 19.21
CA LYS A 182 4.96 3.01 20.29
C LYS A 182 4.69 4.48 19.90
N MET A 183 4.66 4.77 18.60
CA MET A 183 4.32 6.09 18.09
C MET A 183 2.90 6.08 17.54
N PRO A 184 2.16 7.21 17.64
CA PRO A 184 0.86 7.33 16.99
C PRO A 184 0.98 7.19 15.47
N ALA A 185 -0.14 6.87 14.80
CA ALA A 185 -0.21 6.75 13.37
C ALA A 185 -1.50 7.35 12.82
N ARG A 186 -1.43 7.88 11.60
CA ARG A 186 -2.58 8.25 10.76
C ARG A 186 -2.35 7.75 9.35
N ALA A 187 -3.41 7.60 8.58
CA ALA A 187 -3.32 7.04 7.25
C ALA A 187 -4.05 7.87 6.21
N PHE A 188 -3.58 7.78 4.99
CA PHE A 188 -4.17 8.38 3.80
C PHE A 188 -4.37 7.31 2.73
N LEU A 189 -5.59 7.25 2.20
CA LEU A 189 -5.87 6.58 0.94
C LEU A 189 -5.68 7.62 -0.17
N LEU A 190 -4.63 7.49 -0.97
CA LEU A 190 -4.35 8.42 -2.06
C LEU A 190 -4.84 7.85 -3.40
N GLU A 191 -5.93 8.40 -3.89
CA GLU A 191 -6.50 8.06 -5.21
C GLU A 191 -5.70 8.80 -6.31
N ILE A 192 -5.09 8.04 -7.22
CA ILE A 192 -4.18 8.51 -8.27
C ILE A 192 -4.59 8.02 -9.67
#